data_a69bfa377d16cabc45294e5bb93e21e9
#
_entry.id   a69bfa377d16cabc45294e5bb93e21e9
#
_cell.length_a   1.000
_cell.length_b   1.000
_cell.length_c   1.000
_cell.angle_alpha   90.00
_cell.angle_beta   90.00
_cell.angle_gamma   90.00
#
_symmetry.space_group_name_H-M   'P 1'
#
loop_
_entity.id
_entity.type
_entity.pdbx_description
1 polymer ?
#
loop_
_entity_poly.entity_id
_entity_poly.type
_entity_poly.pdbx_seq_one_letter_code
_entity_poly.pdbx_strand_id
1 'polypeptide(L)'
;MIRRAIPVVERIFELTRLTTEDIQGIAKGLPAYESSLIKKTGCSLRQLACRAMEVSENDIQAPMERALVGVIPMTSGGGILKGFCLTVAGIVSHIRCRAFVTRAMDASGIAEALEEKADILILADEDRFFALDMQRRKLVDNADATGRGFVTGLHCMAENLKDRKVLVLGCGPVGQSAVKTLAKTGCRISVYDIDPAAYNQLSVEFKNDPDVEIQFLYNLDLALHQHELMVDASPADSFILARHIKPHTIISAPGMPLGLDRSALEAIGDRLLHDPLQIGVATMVVGALRH
;
A
#
# COMPACT_ATOMS: atom_id res chain seq x y z
N MET A 1 9.34 44.36 18.79
CA MET A 1 9.97 43.19 18.15
C MET A 1 8.85 42.29 17.65
N ILE A 2 8.51 42.44 16.38
CA ILE A 2 7.44 41.67 15.74
C ILE A 2 8.10 40.42 15.19
N ARG A 3 7.77 39.23 15.74
CA ARG A 3 8.16 37.96 15.16
C ARG A 3 7.39 37.77 13.86
N ARG A 4 8.08 37.82 12.73
CA ARG A 4 7.55 37.43 11.43
C ARG A 4 7.22 35.91 11.49
N ALA A 5 5.93 35.61 11.33
CA ALA A 5 5.49 34.24 11.08
C ALA A 5 6.09 33.78 9.74
N ILE A 6 6.78 32.66 9.76
CA ILE A 6 7.23 31.94 8.57
C ILE A 6 5.96 31.35 7.93
N PRO A 7 5.69 31.57 6.62
CA PRO A 7 4.56 30.92 5.99
C PRO A 7 4.75 29.39 6.04
N VAL A 8 3.80 28.71 6.64
CA VAL A 8 3.64 27.26 6.52
C VAL A 8 3.35 27.00 5.05
N VAL A 9 4.30 26.45 4.33
CA VAL A 9 4.05 25.89 3.00
C VAL A 9 3.10 24.72 3.24
N GLU A 10 1.84 24.88 2.89
CA GLU A 10 0.87 23.80 2.86
C GLU A 10 1.40 22.71 1.90
N ARG A 11 2.02 21.69 2.47
CA ARG A 11 2.22 20.43 1.79
C ARG A 11 0.88 19.73 1.80
N ILE A 12 0.11 19.91 0.74
CA ILE A 12 -1.07 19.11 0.47
C ILE A 12 -0.56 17.71 0.13
N PHE A 13 -0.36 16.88 1.14
CA PHE A 13 -0.27 15.44 0.97
C PHE A 13 -1.70 14.93 0.86
N GLU A 14 -2.26 14.89 -0.33
CA GLU A 14 -3.45 14.10 -0.59
C GLU A 14 -3.08 12.62 -0.40
N LEU A 15 -3.48 12.03 0.69
CA LEU A 15 -3.13 10.65 1.07
C LEU A 15 -3.73 9.60 0.16
N THR A 16 -4.87 9.87 -0.48
CA THR A 16 -5.39 9.05 -1.55
C THR A 16 -6.16 9.90 -2.55
N ARG A 17 -5.94 9.63 -3.83
CA ARG A 17 -6.77 10.15 -4.92
C ARG A 17 -7.87 9.17 -5.30
N LEU A 18 -8.25 8.27 -4.39
CA LEU A 18 -9.34 7.33 -4.60
C LEU A 18 -10.65 8.07 -4.86
N THR A 19 -11.34 7.68 -5.90
CA THR A 19 -12.68 8.13 -6.20
C THR A 19 -13.73 7.10 -5.75
N THR A 20 -15.01 7.48 -5.77
CA THR A 20 -16.08 6.53 -5.47
C THR A 20 -16.11 5.38 -6.48
N GLU A 21 -15.75 5.67 -7.74
CA GLU A 21 -15.67 4.70 -8.83
C GLU A 21 -14.60 3.65 -8.57
N ASP A 22 -13.43 4.03 -8.07
CA ASP A 22 -12.30 3.12 -7.77
C ASP A 22 -12.66 2.07 -6.71
N ILE A 23 -13.52 2.43 -5.75
CA ILE A 23 -13.91 1.53 -4.66
C ILE A 23 -15.23 0.81 -4.91
N GLN A 24 -16.02 1.31 -5.87
CA GLN A 24 -17.32 0.72 -6.18
C GLN A 24 -17.18 -0.71 -6.69
N GLY A 25 -17.85 -1.64 -6.03
CA GLY A 25 -17.84 -3.04 -6.44
C GLY A 25 -16.71 -3.91 -5.89
N ILE A 26 -15.67 -3.32 -5.26
CA ILE A 26 -14.55 -4.10 -4.69
C ILE A 26 -15.06 -5.22 -3.80
N ALA A 27 -15.91 -4.93 -2.81
CA ALA A 27 -16.38 -5.93 -1.86
C ALA A 27 -17.09 -7.12 -2.54
N LYS A 28 -17.84 -6.87 -3.61
CA LYS A 28 -18.50 -7.92 -4.40
C LYS A 28 -17.52 -8.68 -5.31
N GLY A 29 -16.48 -8.00 -5.77
CA GLY A 29 -15.46 -8.54 -6.68
C GLY A 29 -14.34 -9.33 -5.99
N LEU A 30 -14.27 -9.35 -4.65
CA LEU A 30 -13.18 -9.97 -3.89
C LEU A 30 -12.88 -11.44 -4.28
N PRO A 31 -13.87 -12.33 -4.51
CA PRO A 31 -13.56 -13.71 -4.92
C PRO A 31 -12.87 -13.79 -6.29
N ALA A 32 -13.30 -12.98 -7.25
CA ALA A 32 -12.67 -12.93 -8.58
C ALA A 32 -11.28 -12.28 -8.52
N TYR A 33 -11.14 -11.21 -7.73
CA TYR A 33 -9.85 -10.58 -7.44
C TYR A 33 -8.87 -11.59 -6.84
N GLU A 34 -9.26 -12.32 -5.80
CA GLU A 34 -8.41 -13.31 -5.15
C GLU A 34 -7.98 -14.43 -6.11
N SER A 35 -8.88 -14.92 -6.98
CA SER A 35 -8.54 -15.89 -8.00
C SER A 35 -7.47 -15.35 -8.97
N SER A 36 -7.58 -14.08 -9.36
CA SER A 36 -6.57 -13.40 -10.19
C SER A 36 -5.24 -13.20 -9.43
N LEU A 37 -5.31 -12.81 -8.15
CA LEU A 37 -4.14 -12.63 -7.30
C LEU A 37 -3.36 -13.94 -7.13
N ILE A 38 -4.07 -15.05 -6.86
CA ILE A 38 -3.46 -16.39 -6.75
C ILE A 38 -2.79 -16.79 -8.06
N LYS A 39 -3.44 -16.55 -9.20
CA LYS A 39 -2.86 -16.85 -10.52
C LYS A 39 -1.54 -16.10 -10.75
N LYS A 40 -1.46 -14.83 -10.32
CA LYS A 40 -0.28 -13.96 -10.51
C LYS A 40 0.83 -14.22 -9.50
N THR A 41 0.49 -14.45 -8.24
CA THR A 41 1.44 -14.46 -7.12
C THR A 41 1.62 -15.82 -6.45
N GLY A 42 0.73 -16.77 -6.74
CA GLY A 42 0.65 -18.05 -6.02
C GLY A 42 0.13 -17.91 -4.58
N CYS A 43 -0.38 -16.74 -4.18
CA CYS A 43 -0.83 -16.45 -2.83
C CYS A 43 -2.27 -15.94 -2.81
N SER A 44 -3.08 -16.38 -1.84
CA SER A 44 -4.31 -15.69 -1.46
C SER A 44 -4.00 -14.31 -0.87
N LEU A 45 -4.99 -13.43 -0.78
CA LEU A 45 -4.82 -12.10 -0.19
C LEU A 45 -4.28 -12.18 1.25
N ARG A 46 -4.81 -13.11 2.04
CA ARG A 46 -4.33 -13.37 3.40
C ARG A 46 -2.89 -13.87 3.41
N GLN A 47 -2.53 -14.81 2.54
CA GLN A 47 -1.17 -15.33 2.44
C GLN A 47 -0.16 -14.26 2.06
N LEU A 48 -0.52 -13.41 1.11
CA LEU A 48 0.31 -12.29 0.70
C LEU A 48 0.53 -11.31 1.86
N ALA A 49 -0.53 -10.95 2.59
CA ALA A 49 -0.45 -10.09 3.76
C ALA A 49 0.40 -10.68 4.90
N CYS A 50 0.28 -12.00 5.15
CA CYS A 50 1.11 -12.70 6.13
C CYS A 50 2.59 -12.67 5.75
N ARG A 51 2.91 -12.93 4.49
CA ARG A 51 4.30 -12.85 3.99
C ARG A 51 4.83 -11.42 4.09
N ALA A 52 4.05 -10.41 3.72
CA ALA A 52 4.43 -9.00 3.81
C ALA A 52 4.73 -8.54 5.24
N MET A 53 4.05 -9.13 6.21
CA MET A 53 4.24 -8.84 7.63
C MET A 53 5.16 -9.84 8.34
N GLU A 54 5.79 -10.77 7.60
CA GLU A 54 6.73 -11.76 8.12
C GLU A 54 6.12 -12.58 9.27
N VAL A 55 4.85 -13.02 9.10
CA VAL A 55 4.16 -13.88 10.05
C VAL A 55 3.68 -15.18 9.41
N SER A 56 3.68 -16.27 10.14
CA SER A 56 3.12 -17.54 9.68
C SER A 56 1.58 -17.49 9.65
N GLU A 57 0.97 -18.09 8.62
CA GLU A 57 -0.50 -18.21 8.58
C GLU A 57 -1.05 -18.97 9.79
N ASN A 58 -0.34 -19.98 10.27
CA ASN A 58 -0.78 -20.76 11.42
C ASN A 58 -0.78 -19.92 12.70
N ASP A 59 0.22 -19.06 12.90
CA ASP A 59 0.34 -18.24 14.11
C ASP A 59 -0.73 -17.13 14.13
N ILE A 60 -1.11 -16.62 12.96
CA ILE A 60 -2.07 -15.52 12.86
C ILE A 60 -3.52 -15.99 12.75
N GLN A 61 -3.79 -17.25 12.39
CA GLN A 61 -5.13 -17.74 12.13
C GLN A 61 -6.07 -17.54 13.33
N ALA A 62 -5.71 -18.03 14.49
CA ALA A 62 -6.54 -17.93 15.68
C ALA A 62 -6.73 -16.48 16.17
N PRO A 63 -5.71 -15.60 16.16
CA PRO A 63 -5.89 -14.16 16.37
C PRO A 63 -6.87 -13.53 15.38
N MET A 64 -6.77 -13.83 14.09
CA MET A 64 -7.66 -13.28 13.06
C MET A 64 -9.12 -13.69 13.25
N GLU A 65 -9.37 -14.96 13.52
CA GLU A 65 -10.74 -15.50 13.70
C GLU A 65 -11.44 -14.94 14.96
N ARG A 66 -10.66 -14.58 16.00
CA ARG A 66 -11.19 -14.02 17.25
C ARG A 66 -11.38 -12.52 17.18
N ALA A 67 -10.49 -11.81 16.46
CA ALA A 67 -10.47 -10.36 16.41
C ALA A 67 -11.77 -9.78 15.86
N LEU A 68 -12.25 -8.72 16.51
CA LEU A 68 -13.31 -7.87 16.03
C LEU A 68 -12.73 -6.53 15.59
N VAL A 69 -12.96 -6.18 14.33
CA VAL A 69 -12.45 -4.96 13.71
C VAL A 69 -13.58 -3.95 13.54
N GLY A 70 -13.48 -2.81 14.19
CA GLY A 70 -14.38 -1.68 14.01
C GLY A 70 -13.83 -0.72 12.95
N VAL A 71 -14.58 -0.49 11.87
CA VAL A 71 -14.24 0.51 10.85
C VAL A 71 -15.09 1.75 11.11
N ILE A 72 -14.42 2.87 11.37
CA ILE A 72 -15.07 4.10 11.82
C ILE A 72 -15.10 5.11 10.69
N PRO A 73 -16.30 5.58 10.25
CA PRO A 73 -16.41 6.68 9.32
C PRO A 73 -15.88 7.98 9.94
N MET A 74 -14.95 8.66 9.26
CA MET A 74 -14.40 9.93 9.69
C MET A 74 -14.95 11.06 8.81
N THR A 75 -15.32 12.18 9.41
CA THR A 75 -15.85 13.35 8.68
C THR A 75 -14.80 14.44 8.46
N SER A 76 -13.62 14.31 9.08
CA SER A 76 -12.50 15.20 8.83
C SER A 76 -11.96 14.97 7.42
N GLY A 77 -11.73 16.09 6.70
CA GLY A 77 -11.17 16.03 5.38
C GLY A 77 -12.16 16.21 4.25
N GLY A 78 -11.78 15.88 3.03
CA GLY A 78 -12.56 16.08 1.80
C GLY A 78 -13.90 15.34 1.72
N GLY A 79 -14.37 14.82 2.83
CA GLY A 79 -15.63 14.10 2.94
C GLY A 79 -15.46 12.59 2.89
N ILE A 80 -16.46 11.90 3.38
CA ILE A 80 -16.47 10.43 3.38
C ILE A 80 -16.71 9.94 1.96
N LEU A 81 -15.75 9.23 1.39
CA LEU A 81 -15.97 8.47 0.16
C LEU A 81 -17.09 7.47 0.37
N LYS A 82 -18.16 7.62 -0.41
CA LYS A 82 -19.35 6.76 -0.28
C LYS A 82 -18.95 5.29 -0.47
N GLY A 83 -19.20 4.48 0.54
CA GLY A 83 -18.92 3.04 0.51
C GLY A 83 -17.51 2.65 0.97
N PHE A 84 -16.60 3.59 1.27
CA PHE A 84 -15.24 3.29 1.71
C PHE A 84 -15.20 2.35 2.92
N CYS A 85 -15.85 2.70 4.02
CA CYS A 85 -15.85 1.89 5.24
C CYS A 85 -16.46 0.50 5.02
N LEU A 86 -17.51 0.39 4.21
CA LEU A 86 -18.10 -0.90 3.85
C LEU A 86 -17.15 -1.75 3.00
N THR A 87 -16.40 -1.12 2.10
CA THR A 87 -15.39 -1.80 1.28
C THR A 87 -14.26 -2.31 2.15
N VAL A 88 -13.74 -1.48 3.07
CA VAL A 88 -12.71 -1.87 4.03
C VAL A 88 -13.19 -3.04 4.89
N ALA A 89 -14.38 -2.94 5.49
CA ALA A 89 -14.96 -4.04 6.28
C ALA A 89 -15.15 -5.33 5.45
N GLY A 90 -15.52 -5.20 4.17
CA GLY A 90 -15.62 -6.32 3.24
C GLY A 90 -14.26 -7.01 3.00
N ILE A 91 -13.18 -6.25 2.80
CA ILE A 91 -11.82 -6.79 2.65
C ILE A 91 -11.39 -7.51 3.94
N VAL A 92 -11.61 -6.89 5.10
CA VAL A 92 -11.31 -7.49 6.42
C VAL A 92 -12.06 -8.81 6.61
N SER A 93 -13.35 -8.84 6.26
CA SER A 93 -14.15 -10.07 6.35
C SER A 93 -13.67 -11.15 5.37
N HIS A 94 -13.22 -10.76 4.17
CA HIS A 94 -12.71 -11.68 3.16
C HIS A 94 -11.45 -12.42 3.63
N ILE A 95 -10.56 -11.75 4.36
CA ILE A 95 -9.37 -12.38 4.96
C ILE A 95 -9.68 -13.14 6.28
N ARG A 96 -10.97 -13.34 6.59
CA ARG A 96 -11.50 -14.09 7.75
C ARG A 96 -11.31 -13.41 9.11
N CYS A 97 -11.28 -12.09 9.17
CA CYS A 97 -11.49 -11.33 10.40
C CYS A 97 -12.96 -10.91 10.50
N ARG A 98 -13.50 -10.83 11.71
CA ARG A 98 -14.82 -10.26 11.94
C ARG A 98 -14.71 -8.73 11.84
N ALA A 99 -15.61 -8.10 11.07
CA ALA A 99 -15.61 -6.66 10.90
C ALA A 99 -17.01 -6.08 10.92
N PHE A 100 -17.13 -4.84 11.39
CA PHE A 100 -18.35 -4.04 11.31
C PHE A 100 -17.98 -2.57 11.05
N VAL A 101 -18.94 -1.83 10.51
CA VAL A 101 -18.83 -0.37 10.37
C VAL A 101 -19.70 0.25 11.45
N THR A 102 -19.17 1.21 12.20
CA THR A 102 -19.92 1.93 13.21
C THR A 102 -21.03 2.79 12.57
N ARG A 103 -22.16 2.93 13.25
CA ARG A 103 -23.25 3.81 12.81
C ARG A 103 -22.93 5.27 13.08
N ALA A 104 -22.29 5.51 14.21
CA ALA A 104 -21.76 6.82 14.56
C ALA A 104 -20.43 7.08 13.84
N MET A 105 -20.07 8.35 13.71
CA MET A 105 -18.88 8.84 13.04
C MET A 105 -17.92 9.48 14.05
N ASP A 106 -16.66 9.67 13.66
CA ASP A 106 -15.66 10.39 14.44
C ASP A 106 -15.55 9.86 15.89
N ALA A 107 -15.45 10.74 16.88
CA ALA A 107 -15.31 10.37 18.29
C ALA A 107 -16.45 9.47 18.80
N SER A 108 -17.69 9.71 18.35
CA SER A 108 -18.84 8.87 18.69
C SER A 108 -18.73 7.48 18.08
N GLY A 109 -18.18 7.36 16.87
CA GLY A 109 -17.89 6.06 16.24
C GLY A 109 -16.80 5.29 16.97
N ILE A 110 -15.76 5.98 17.47
CA ILE A 110 -14.75 5.38 18.33
C ILE A 110 -15.38 4.84 19.61
N ALA A 111 -16.24 5.61 20.27
CA ALA A 111 -16.96 5.18 21.47
C ALA A 111 -17.82 3.94 21.20
N GLU A 112 -18.61 3.94 20.11
CA GLU A 112 -19.42 2.79 19.69
C GLU A 112 -18.55 1.54 19.47
N ALA A 113 -17.40 1.68 18.77
CA ALA A 113 -16.51 0.55 18.53
C ALA A 113 -15.91 -0.03 19.83
N LEU A 114 -15.62 0.81 20.82
CA LEU A 114 -15.17 0.39 22.15
C LEU A 114 -16.28 -0.32 22.94
N GLU A 115 -17.51 0.17 22.88
CA GLU A 115 -18.69 -0.46 23.50
C GLU A 115 -18.96 -1.85 22.91
N GLU A 116 -18.78 -2.00 21.59
CA GLU A 116 -18.86 -3.29 20.88
C GLU A 116 -17.62 -4.17 21.09
N LYS A 117 -16.64 -3.72 21.90
CA LYS A 117 -15.41 -4.44 22.23
C LYS A 117 -14.53 -4.78 21.01
N ALA A 118 -14.42 -3.84 20.08
CA ALA A 118 -13.50 -3.99 18.98
C ALA A 118 -12.05 -4.11 19.46
N ASP A 119 -11.32 -5.09 18.95
CA ASP A 119 -9.89 -5.31 19.24
C ASP A 119 -9.01 -4.39 18.40
N ILE A 120 -9.48 -4.10 17.17
CA ILE A 120 -8.78 -3.23 16.20
C ILE A 120 -9.75 -2.14 15.74
N LEU A 121 -9.28 -0.90 15.70
CA LEU A 121 -9.98 0.21 15.06
C LEU A 121 -9.30 0.55 13.74
N ILE A 122 -10.09 0.74 12.69
CA ILE A 122 -9.61 1.26 11.39
C ILE A 122 -10.20 2.64 11.18
N LEU A 123 -9.31 3.61 10.98
CA LEU A 123 -9.65 5.02 10.77
C LEU A 123 -8.88 5.57 9.57
N ALA A 124 -9.56 6.38 8.77
CA ALA A 124 -8.97 7.11 7.66
C ALA A 124 -9.49 8.54 7.63
N ASP A 125 -8.58 9.50 7.66
CA ASP A 125 -8.84 10.93 7.46
C ASP A 125 -7.99 11.47 6.30
N GLU A 126 -7.84 12.80 6.17
CA GLU A 126 -7.00 13.41 5.13
C GLU A 126 -5.51 13.11 5.31
N ASP A 127 -5.06 12.98 6.56
CA ASP A 127 -3.64 12.90 6.90
C ASP A 127 -3.17 11.45 7.04
N ARG A 128 -4.05 10.54 7.48
CA ARG A 128 -3.66 9.18 7.84
C ARG A 128 -4.76 8.15 7.61
N PHE A 129 -4.35 6.99 7.12
CA PHE A 129 -5.14 5.76 7.11
C PHE A 129 -4.39 4.67 7.87
N PHE A 130 -4.96 4.15 8.96
CA PHE A 130 -4.26 3.21 9.85
C PHE A 130 -5.20 2.24 10.55
N ALA A 131 -4.63 1.14 11.05
CA ALA A 131 -5.24 0.24 12.01
C ALA A 131 -4.57 0.41 13.39
N LEU A 132 -5.38 0.46 14.44
CA LEU A 132 -4.94 0.57 15.82
C LEU A 132 -5.33 -0.68 16.61
N ASP A 133 -4.36 -1.48 17.05
CA ASP A 133 -4.57 -2.55 18.04
C ASP A 133 -4.78 -1.90 19.41
N MET A 134 -5.97 -2.07 19.98
CA MET A 134 -6.37 -1.45 21.23
C MET A 134 -5.68 -2.07 22.45
N GLN A 135 -5.37 -3.35 22.40
CA GLN A 135 -4.73 -4.06 23.51
C GLN A 135 -3.23 -3.72 23.60
N ARG A 136 -2.55 -3.72 22.45
CA ARG A 136 -1.10 -3.47 22.38
C ARG A 136 -0.72 -2.01 22.17
N ARG A 137 -1.73 -1.15 21.89
CA ARG A 137 -1.53 0.26 21.51
C ARG A 137 -0.58 0.39 20.31
N LYS A 138 -0.70 -0.54 19.38
CA LYS A 138 0.13 -0.61 18.18
C LYS A 138 -0.62 -0.02 16.99
N LEU A 139 0.00 0.95 16.34
CA LEU A 139 -0.52 1.54 15.13
C LEU A 139 0.20 0.94 13.93
N VAL A 140 -0.56 0.58 12.89
CA VAL A 140 -0.05 0.15 11.59
C VAL A 140 -0.59 1.08 10.53
N ASP A 141 0.30 1.81 9.90
CA ASP A 141 -0.01 2.76 8.84
C ASP A 141 -0.29 2.04 7.52
N ASN A 142 -1.31 2.49 6.78
CA ASN A 142 -1.69 1.87 5.51
C ASN A 142 -0.63 2.06 4.42
N ALA A 143 0.08 3.20 4.42
CA ALA A 143 1.13 3.41 3.43
C ALA A 143 2.30 2.45 3.64
N ASP A 144 2.71 2.19 4.91
CA ASP A 144 3.71 1.16 5.22
C ASP A 144 3.22 -0.23 4.81
N ALA A 145 1.99 -0.58 5.19
CA ALA A 145 1.38 -1.87 4.84
C ALA A 145 1.27 -2.08 3.32
N THR A 146 0.88 -1.03 2.58
CA THR A 146 0.76 -1.04 1.13
C THR A 146 2.12 -1.27 0.47
N GLY A 147 3.15 -0.51 0.83
CA GLY A 147 4.49 -0.69 0.28
C GLY A 147 5.03 -2.11 0.49
N ARG A 148 4.88 -2.66 1.71
CA ARG A 148 5.26 -4.05 2.03
C ARG A 148 4.48 -5.07 1.19
N GLY A 149 3.16 -4.92 1.13
CA GLY A 149 2.29 -5.84 0.42
C GLY A 149 2.60 -5.92 -1.07
N PHE A 150 2.76 -4.76 -1.72
CA PHE A 150 3.04 -4.70 -3.15
C PHE A 150 4.46 -5.16 -3.51
N VAL A 151 5.48 -4.89 -2.69
CA VAL A 151 6.82 -5.47 -2.87
C VAL A 151 6.80 -6.98 -2.71
N THR A 152 6.06 -7.50 -1.72
CA THR A 152 5.88 -8.95 -1.56
C THR A 152 5.19 -9.56 -2.76
N GLY A 153 4.18 -8.88 -3.33
CA GLY A 153 3.54 -9.29 -4.57
C GLY A 153 4.51 -9.33 -5.75
N LEU A 154 5.33 -8.29 -5.92
CA LEU A 154 6.37 -8.26 -6.94
C LEU A 154 7.37 -9.42 -6.77
N HIS A 155 7.80 -9.69 -5.52
CA HIS A 155 8.69 -10.80 -5.20
C HIS A 155 8.09 -12.15 -5.61
N CYS A 156 6.81 -12.36 -5.29
CA CYS A 156 6.11 -13.59 -5.66
C CYS A 156 6.00 -13.75 -7.18
N MET A 157 5.66 -12.69 -7.91
CA MET A 157 5.53 -12.71 -9.37
C MET A 157 6.87 -12.90 -10.09
N ALA A 158 7.94 -12.35 -9.53
CA ALA A 158 9.30 -12.46 -10.08
C ALA A 158 10.06 -13.69 -9.58
N GLU A 159 9.43 -14.51 -8.71
CA GLU A 159 9.99 -15.69 -8.02
C GLU A 159 11.19 -15.38 -7.12
N ASN A 160 11.99 -14.39 -7.44
CA ASN A 160 13.10 -13.91 -6.61
C ASN A 160 13.52 -12.50 -7.04
N LEU A 161 13.89 -11.65 -6.07
CA LEU A 161 14.41 -10.29 -6.31
C LEU A 161 15.92 -10.17 -6.06
N LYS A 162 16.55 -11.15 -5.41
CA LYS A 162 17.99 -11.09 -5.09
C LYS A 162 18.82 -10.85 -6.36
N ASP A 163 19.76 -9.91 -6.27
CA ASP A 163 20.67 -9.48 -7.35
C ASP A 163 19.95 -8.85 -8.58
N ARG A 164 18.60 -8.72 -8.56
CA ARG A 164 17.82 -8.10 -9.63
C ARG A 164 17.78 -6.58 -9.46
N LYS A 165 17.61 -5.86 -10.56
CA LYS A 165 17.36 -4.40 -10.54
C LYS A 165 15.89 -4.14 -10.39
N VAL A 166 15.48 -3.38 -9.37
CA VAL A 166 14.09 -2.98 -9.13
C VAL A 166 14.01 -1.46 -9.13
N LEU A 167 13.11 -0.90 -9.93
CA LEU A 167 12.81 0.53 -9.97
C LEU A 167 11.61 0.84 -9.09
N VAL A 168 11.76 1.81 -8.20
CA VAL A 168 10.65 2.41 -7.44
C VAL A 168 10.36 3.79 -8.05
N LEU A 169 9.13 4.00 -8.44
CA LEU A 169 8.61 5.26 -8.98
C LEU A 169 7.77 5.96 -7.90
N GLY A 170 8.18 7.15 -7.48
CA GLY A 170 7.62 7.89 -6.37
C GLY A 170 8.27 7.57 -5.02
N CYS A 171 8.71 8.61 -4.29
CA CYS A 171 9.32 8.54 -2.97
C CYS A 171 8.41 9.02 -1.84
N GLY A 172 7.10 9.03 -2.06
CA GLY A 172 6.11 9.27 -1.02
C GLY A 172 6.11 8.16 0.04
N PRO A 173 5.20 8.21 1.04
CA PRO A 173 5.17 7.23 2.14
C PRO A 173 5.14 5.78 1.68
N VAL A 174 4.34 5.43 0.65
CA VAL A 174 4.28 4.09 0.07
C VAL A 174 5.59 3.70 -0.61
N GLY A 175 6.17 4.60 -1.41
CA GLY A 175 7.46 4.34 -2.08
C GLY A 175 8.61 4.16 -1.12
N GLN A 176 8.67 4.95 -0.04
CA GLN A 176 9.65 4.78 1.03
C GLN A 176 9.51 3.41 1.72
N SER A 177 8.29 2.98 2.03
CA SER A 177 8.04 1.64 2.57
C SER A 177 8.45 0.54 1.58
N ALA A 178 8.19 0.75 0.28
CA ALA A 178 8.64 -0.18 -0.75
C ALA A 178 10.17 -0.30 -0.78
N VAL A 179 10.91 0.82 -0.74
CA VAL A 179 12.38 0.82 -0.69
C VAL A 179 12.88 0.08 0.55
N LYS A 180 12.31 0.35 1.74
CA LYS A 180 12.66 -0.35 3.00
C LYS A 180 12.45 -1.85 2.92
N THR A 181 11.38 -2.26 2.26
CA THR A 181 11.06 -3.68 2.09
C THR A 181 11.99 -4.33 1.08
N LEU A 182 12.28 -3.66 -0.05
CA LEU A 182 13.23 -4.11 -1.06
C LEU A 182 14.66 -4.27 -0.51
N ALA A 183 15.09 -3.37 0.37
CA ALA A 183 16.42 -3.42 1.01
C ALA A 183 16.70 -4.76 1.70
N LYS A 184 15.64 -5.43 2.21
CA LYS A 184 15.77 -6.74 2.86
C LYS A 184 15.88 -7.91 1.87
N THR A 185 15.66 -7.68 0.57
CA THR A 185 15.63 -8.76 -0.44
C THR A 185 16.97 -9.00 -1.13
N GLY A 186 17.95 -8.13 -0.91
CA GLY A 186 19.26 -8.18 -1.60
C GLY A 186 19.19 -7.80 -3.07
N CYS A 187 18.15 -7.04 -3.49
CA CYS A 187 18.07 -6.50 -4.84
C CYS A 187 18.86 -5.18 -4.97
N ARG A 188 19.15 -4.78 -6.19
CA ARG A 188 19.69 -3.45 -6.50
C ARG A 188 18.55 -2.49 -6.73
N ILE A 189 18.43 -1.45 -5.88
CA ILE A 189 17.31 -0.54 -5.86
C ILE A 189 17.63 0.71 -6.68
N SER A 190 16.79 1.03 -7.64
CA SER A 190 16.81 2.32 -8.33
C SER A 190 15.53 3.08 -7.96
N VAL A 191 15.65 4.39 -7.78
CA VAL A 191 14.52 5.23 -7.35
C VAL A 191 14.41 6.42 -8.29
N TYR A 192 13.20 6.74 -8.70
CA TYR A 192 12.89 7.94 -9.44
C TYR A 192 11.72 8.70 -8.79
N ASP A 193 11.91 10.00 -8.59
CA ASP A 193 10.87 10.95 -8.20
C ASP A 193 11.03 12.24 -9.01
N ILE A 194 9.93 12.94 -9.25
CA ILE A 194 9.97 14.25 -9.94
C ILE A 194 10.57 15.33 -9.03
N ASP A 195 10.48 15.15 -7.70
CA ASP A 195 11.09 16.04 -6.71
C ASP A 195 12.38 15.41 -6.16
N PRO A 196 13.56 15.90 -6.57
CA PRO A 196 14.83 15.40 -6.03
C PRO A 196 14.97 15.54 -4.51
N ALA A 197 14.22 16.44 -3.88
CA ALA A 197 14.24 16.59 -2.42
C ALA A 197 13.65 15.35 -1.71
N ALA A 198 12.79 14.59 -2.38
CA ALA A 198 12.25 13.33 -1.86
C ALA A 198 13.34 12.26 -1.61
N TYR A 199 14.50 12.36 -2.29
CA TYR A 199 15.64 11.45 -2.10
C TYR A 199 16.36 11.65 -0.76
N ASN A 200 16.29 12.86 -0.18
CA ASN A 200 17.04 13.21 1.04
C ASN A 200 16.69 12.28 2.20
N GLN A 201 15.40 11.95 2.35
CA GLN A 201 14.95 11.09 3.44
C GLN A 201 15.50 9.68 3.31
N LEU A 202 15.44 9.09 2.12
CA LEU A 202 16.02 7.77 1.84
C LEU A 202 17.54 7.77 1.99
N SER A 203 18.22 8.83 1.50
CA SER A 203 19.67 8.97 1.64
C SER A 203 20.12 9.01 3.10
N VAL A 204 19.37 9.70 3.97
CA VAL A 204 19.67 9.76 5.40
C VAL A 204 19.42 8.42 6.07
N GLU A 205 18.30 7.76 5.74
CA GLU A 205 17.90 6.50 6.36
C GLU A 205 18.89 5.37 6.09
N PHE A 206 19.35 5.24 4.83
CA PHE A 206 20.27 4.17 4.42
C PHE A 206 21.76 4.56 4.42
N LYS A 207 22.10 5.75 4.93
CA LYS A 207 23.48 6.27 4.94
C LYS A 207 24.51 5.32 5.57
N ASN A 208 24.09 4.58 6.59
CA ASN A 208 24.97 3.71 7.39
C ASN A 208 24.71 2.22 7.12
N ASP A 209 23.97 1.88 6.09
CA ASP A 209 23.68 0.50 5.71
C ASP A 209 24.51 0.12 4.47
N PRO A 210 25.71 -0.50 4.63
CA PRO A 210 26.60 -0.79 3.53
C PRO A 210 26.07 -1.89 2.59
N ASP A 211 25.08 -2.66 3.03
CA ASP A 211 24.50 -3.76 2.25
C ASP A 211 23.36 -3.30 1.34
N VAL A 212 22.93 -2.04 1.48
CA VAL A 212 21.84 -1.47 0.69
C VAL A 212 22.36 -0.45 -0.32
N GLU A 213 22.35 -0.81 -1.59
CA GLU A 213 22.69 0.09 -2.69
C GLU A 213 21.42 0.72 -3.28
N ILE A 214 21.28 2.05 -3.16
CA ILE A 214 20.19 2.82 -3.76
C ILE A 214 20.77 3.78 -4.80
N GLN A 215 20.34 3.61 -6.05
CA GLN A 215 20.66 4.50 -7.16
C GLN A 215 19.52 5.49 -7.40
N PHE A 216 19.79 6.78 -7.25
CA PHE A 216 18.83 7.85 -7.60
C PHE A 216 18.92 8.19 -9.06
N LEU A 217 17.79 8.16 -9.78
CA LEU A 217 17.71 8.41 -11.22
C LEU A 217 17.00 9.74 -11.49
N TYR A 218 17.43 10.43 -12.55
CA TYR A 218 16.93 11.77 -12.88
C TYR A 218 16.31 11.84 -14.29
N ASN A 219 16.27 10.74 -15.01
CA ASN A 219 15.65 10.63 -16.33
C ASN A 219 14.65 9.48 -16.32
N LEU A 220 13.36 9.81 -16.34
CA LEU A 220 12.27 8.83 -16.26
C LEU A 220 12.28 7.85 -17.43
N ASP A 221 12.39 8.34 -18.66
CA ASP A 221 12.34 7.48 -19.86
C ASP A 221 13.47 6.46 -19.85
N LEU A 222 14.69 6.90 -19.48
CA LEU A 222 15.83 6.02 -19.34
C LEU A 222 15.64 5.01 -18.20
N ALA A 223 15.10 5.45 -17.05
CA ALA A 223 14.80 4.60 -15.91
C ALA A 223 13.83 3.46 -16.30
N LEU A 224 12.74 3.81 -16.98
CA LEU A 224 11.74 2.85 -17.46
C LEU A 224 12.33 1.87 -18.48
N HIS A 225 13.21 2.34 -19.38
CA HIS A 225 13.85 1.46 -20.37
C HIS A 225 14.88 0.50 -19.77
N GLN A 226 15.51 0.86 -18.65
CA GLN A 226 16.58 0.05 -18.04
C GLN A 226 16.08 -1.02 -17.08
N HIS A 227 14.81 -0.94 -16.62
CA HIS A 227 14.27 -1.81 -15.60
C HIS A 227 13.14 -2.68 -16.13
N GLU A 228 13.10 -3.92 -15.68
CA GLU A 228 12.04 -4.89 -15.96
C GLU A 228 11.15 -5.15 -14.73
N LEU A 229 11.67 -4.88 -13.53
CA LEU A 229 10.91 -5.00 -12.29
C LEU A 229 10.65 -3.60 -11.73
N MET A 230 9.39 -3.27 -11.50
CA MET A 230 9.00 -1.92 -11.08
C MET A 230 7.97 -1.95 -9.97
N VAL A 231 8.09 -0.99 -9.03
CA VAL A 231 7.05 -0.62 -8.08
C VAL A 231 6.61 0.79 -8.44
N ASP A 232 5.38 0.96 -8.91
CA ASP A 232 4.82 2.29 -9.22
C ASP A 232 3.97 2.78 -8.05
N ALA A 233 4.60 3.57 -7.17
CA ALA A 233 3.99 4.23 -6.02
C ALA A 233 3.73 5.73 -6.28
N SER A 234 3.73 6.14 -7.55
CA SER A 234 3.49 7.53 -7.94
C SER A 234 1.98 7.84 -8.02
N PRO A 235 1.58 9.09 -7.81
CA PRO A 235 0.20 9.53 -8.02
C PRO A 235 -0.04 10.08 -9.44
N ALA A 236 0.80 9.72 -10.41
CA ALA A 236 0.70 10.18 -11.79
C ALA A 236 0.09 9.10 -12.69
N ASP A 237 -0.70 9.50 -13.67
CA ASP A 237 -1.32 8.61 -14.64
C ASP A 237 -0.59 8.58 -15.98
N SER A 238 -0.75 7.49 -16.74
CA SER A 238 -0.46 7.38 -18.18
C SER A 238 0.96 7.79 -18.62
N PHE A 239 1.97 7.64 -17.76
CA PHE A 239 3.37 7.97 -18.11
C PHE A 239 4.22 6.74 -18.48
N ILE A 240 3.79 5.52 -18.09
CA ILE A 240 4.39 4.25 -18.50
C ILE A 240 3.70 3.82 -19.80
N LEU A 241 4.43 3.86 -20.92
CA LEU A 241 3.92 3.60 -22.26
C LEU A 241 4.31 2.18 -22.73
N ALA A 242 3.64 1.67 -23.76
CA ALA A 242 3.93 0.33 -24.32
C ALA A 242 5.41 0.10 -24.68
N ARG A 243 6.13 1.14 -25.15
CA ARG A 243 7.56 1.07 -25.45
C ARG A 243 8.45 0.75 -24.25
N HIS A 244 7.95 0.95 -23.02
CA HIS A 244 8.66 0.61 -21.79
C HIS A 244 8.42 -0.82 -21.33
N ILE A 245 7.43 -1.50 -21.91
CA ILE A 245 7.02 -2.86 -21.52
C ILE A 245 7.79 -3.89 -22.35
N LYS A 246 8.74 -4.56 -21.74
CA LYS A 246 9.49 -5.66 -22.32
C LYS A 246 8.82 -7.01 -22.03
N PRO A 247 9.22 -8.11 -22.70
CA PRO A 247 8.64 -9.44 -22.47
C PRO A 247 8.65 -9.90 -21.01
N HIS A 248 9.68 -9.51 -20.23
CA HIS A 248 9.85 -9.89 -18.83
C HIS A 248 9.55 -8.76 -17.83
N THR A 249 8.96 -7.67 -18.30
CA THR A 249 8.56 -6.57 -17.39
C THR A 249 7.45 -7.05 -16.46
N ILE A 250 7.63 -6.85 -15.16
CA ILE A 250 6.63 -7.06 -14.11
C ILE A 250 6.48 -5.77 -13.34
N ILE A 251 5.25 -5.32 -13.15
CA ILE A 251 4.94 -4.09 -12.43
C ILE A 251 4.00 -4.39 -11.28
N SER A 252 4.37 -3.91 -10.10
CA SER A 252 3.53 -3.86 -8.91
C SER A 252 3.18 -2.41 -8.64
N ALA A 253 1.91 -2.02 -8.82
CA ALA A 253 1.48 -0.63 -8.86
C ALA A 253 0.48 -0.31 -7.74
N PRO A 254 0.96 0.09 -6.54
CA PRO A 254 0.11 0.65 -5.50
C PRO A 254 -0.37 2.07 -5.80
N GLY A 255 0.24 2.77 -6.74
CA GLY A 255 -0.09 4.16 -7.09
C GLY A 255 -1.51 4.31 -7.63
N MET A 256 -2.16 5.41 -7.24
CA MET A 256 -3.47 5.83 -7.75
C MET A 256 -3.41 7.31 -8.14
N PRO A 257 -3.84 7.66 -9.35
CA PRO A 257 -4.24 6.79 -10.47
C PRO A 257 -3.09 5.91 -10.99
N LEU A 258 -3.42 4.89 -11.80
CA LEU A 258 -2.44 3.95 -12.36
C LEU A 258 -1.53 4.62 -13.39
N GLY A 259 -0.21 4.45 -13.24
CA GLY A 259 0.79 5.07 -14.11
C GLY A 259 0.87 4.53 -15.54
N LEU A 260 0.24 3.39 -15.86
CA LEU A 260 0.26 2.78 -17.19
C LEU A 260 -0.80 3.40 -18.11
N ASP A 261 -0.42 3.76 -19.33
CA ASP A 261 -1.40 4.10 -20.36
C ASP A 261 -2.11 2.84 -20.89
N ARG A 262 -3.15 3.03 -21.70
CA ARG A 262 -3.94 1.92 -22.24
C ARG A 262 -3.09 0.93 -23.05
N SER A 263 -2.14 1.41 -23.81
CA SER A 263 -1.27 0.57 -24.64
C SER A 263 -0.30 -0.26 -23.81
N ALA A 264 0.21 0.30 -22.71
CA ALA A 264 1.03 -0.42 -21.74
C ALA A 264 0.22 -1.46 -20.97
N LEU A 265 -1.04 -1.16 -20.62
CA LEU A 265 -1.94 -2.13 -19.99
C LEU A 265 -2.19 -3.37 -20.88
N GLU A 266 -2.40 -3.15 -22.18
CA GLU A 266 -2.57 -4.24 -23.15
C GLU A 266 -1.27 -5.07 -23.28
N ALA A 267 -0.10 -4.41 -23.29
CA ALA A 267 1.21 -5.05 -23.42
C ALA A 267 1.66 -5.83 -22.16
N ILE A 268 1.34 -5.34 -20.97
CA ILE A 268 1.77 -5.95 -19.69
C ILE A 268 0.94 -7.18 -19.33
N GLY A 269 -0.38 -7.16 -19.57
CA GLY A 269 -1.31 -8.25 -19.27
C GLY A 269 -1.25 -8.71 -17.82
N ASP A 270 -1.13 -10.04 -17.62
CA ASP A 270 -1.10 -10.66 -16.27
C ASP A 270 0.14 -10.29 -15.42
N ARG A 271 1.14 -9.62 -16.01
CA ARG A 271 2.38 -9.19 -15.32
C ARG A 271 2.23 -7.88 -14.56
N LEU A 272 1.00 -7.36 -14.42
CA LEU A 272 0.64 -6.23 -13.57
C LEU A 272 -0.07 -6.69 -12.31
N LEU A 273 0.43 -6.27 -11.15
CA LEU A 273 -0.29 -6.32 -9.88
C LEU A 273 -0.74 -4.91 -9.53
N HIS A 274 -2.04 -4.71 -9.47
CA HIS A 274 -2.65 -3.42 -9.13
C HIS A 274 -3.99 -3.62 -8.44
N ASP A 275 -4.18 -2.92 -7.34
CA ASP A 275 -5.48 -2.73 -6.69
C ASP A 275 -5.48 -1.44 -5.84
N PRO A 276 -6.63 -0.84 -5.61
CA PRO A 276 -6.71 0.42 -4.87
C PRO A 276 -6.68 0.27 -3.34
N LEU A 277 -7.05 -0.89 -2.76
CA LEU A 277 -7.23 -1.04 -1.31
C LEU A 277 -6.89 -2.43 -0.75
N GLN A 278 -7.07 -3.48 -1.52
CA GLN A 278 -7.15 -4.86 -1.02
C GLN A 278 -5.87 -5.29 -0.32
N ILE A 279 -4.73 -5.15 -0.99
CA ILE A 279 -3.42 -5.55 -0.43
C ILE A 279 -3.06 -4.69 0.78
N GLY A 280 -3.25 -3.37 0.68
CA GLY A 280 -2.94 -2.43 1.76
C GLY A 280 -3.73 -2.74 3.03
N VAL A 281 -5.06 -2.85 2.92
CA VAL A 281 -5.95 -3.13 4.05
C VAL A 281 -5.66 -4.51 4.67
N ALA A 282 -5.51 -5.55 3.85
CA ALA A 282 -5.21 -6.89 4.36
C ALA A 282 -3.88 -6.93 5.12
N THR A 283 -2.83 -6.31 4.56
CA THR A 283 -1.50 -6.23 5.18
C THR A 283 -1.53 -5.42 6.47
N MET A 284 -2.28 -4.31 6.48
CA MET A 284 -2.46 -3.46 7.67
C MET A 284 -3.11 -4.22 8.84
N VAL A 285 -4.18 -4.99 8.57
CA VAL A 285 -4.88 -5.79 9.60
C VAL A 285 -3.98 -6.91 10.13
N VAL A 286 -3.31 -7.66 9.25
CA VAL A 286 -2.34 -8.70 9.66
C VAL A 286 -1.22 -8.07 10.49
N GLY A 287 -0.74 -6.90 10.08
CA GLY A 287 0.27 -6.15 10.83
C GLY A 287 -0.18 -5.73 12.23
N ALA A 288 -1.45 -5.34 12.40
CA ALA A 288 -2.00 -4.99 13.70
C ALA A 288 -2.07 -6.21 14.63
N LEU A 289 -2.44 -7.39 14.09
CA LEU A 289 -2.54 -8.64 14.85
C LEU A 289 -1.20 -9.35 15.10
N ARG A 290 -0.14 -8.94 14.40
CA ARG A 290 1.19 -9.51 14.59
C ARG A 290 1.71 -9.26 16.02
N HIS A 291 2.09 -10.33 16.71
CA HIS A 291 2.71 -10.30 18.05
C HIS A 291 4.13 -9.73 18.03
#